data_3a2b90639c612c2be823a5a864a91904
#
_entry.id   3a2b90639c612c2be823a5a864a91904
#
_cell.length_a   1.000
_cell.length_b   1.000
_cell.length_c   1.000
_cell.angle_alpha   90.00
_cell.angle_beta   90.00
_cell.angle_gamma   90.00
#
_symmetry.space_group_name_H-M   'P 1'
#
loop_
_entity.id
_entity.type
_entity.pdbx_description
1 polymer ?
#
loop_
_entity_poly.entity_id
_entity_poly.type
_entity_poly.pdbx_seq_one_letter_code
_entity_poly.pdbx_strand_id
1 'polypeptide(L)'
;MHPVSQDAIVLGGVNYSDSSRIIWVLTPEFGRQSLIVKGARRPRSKYQGLLETFNLVRVIYRKSRTGSLYVLREIDLQRPFTGIRASLEAFWAASIAVELVKEVCKEEQESKDLFELLKEFLTLADSSEKGEEILRMLLVTFRWRLASLVGLSPRLVECVGCGAKLSKAEKYRFMLVEGGLLCSGCEASPLRPGTLAFSLSYRALKLVYRSCRRFPTSIEELTPLPTAELETVEHISQRYLDHHLALHPRLSTEKLSWPSGNKALCVHRNSERDSETVENAT
;
A
#
# COMPACT_ATOMS: atom_id res chain seq x y z
N MET A 1 8.69 32.34 -2.52
CA MET A 1 8.89 30.90 -2.29
C MET A 1 9.52 30.30 -3.52
N HIS A 2 10.65 29.64 -3.35
CA HIS A 2 11.38 29.00 -4.45
C HIS A 2 10.60 27.74 -4.92
N PRO A 3 10.68 27.40 -6.20
CA PRO A 3 10.14 26.16 -6.71
C PRO A 3 10.91 24.96 -6.10
N VAL A 4 10.19 23.89 -5.75
CA VAL A 4 10.76 22.64 -5.28
C VAL A 4 10.84 21.68 -6.46
N SER A 5 11.99 21.05 -6.66
CA SER A 5 12.23 20.03 -7.69
C SER A 5 12.60 18.71 -7.03
N GLN A 6 11.84 17.64 -7.28
CA GLN A 6 12.12 16.31 -6.73
C GLN A 6 11.43 15.19 -7.51
N ASP A 7 11.86 13.96 -7.25
CA ASP A 7 11.19 12.78 -7.78
C ASP A 7 9.88 12.54 -7.01
N ALA A 8 8.90 11.99 -7.70
CA ALA A 8 7.58 11.72 -7.14
C ALA A 8 6.94 10.50 -7.81
N ILE A 9 6.12 9.76 -7.06
CA ILE A 9 5.26 8.70 -7.59
C ILE A 9 3.82 9.22 -7.61
N VAL A 10 3.16 9.13 -8.77
CA VAL A 10 1.75 9.53 -8.88
C VAL A 10 0.87 8.49 -8.20
N LEU A 11 0.15 8.91 -7.15
CA LEU A 11 -0.75 8.06 -6.36
C LEU A 11 -2.21 8.09 -6.88
N GLY A 12 -2.52 8.98 -7.82
CA GLY A 12 -3.85 9.17 -8.37
C GLY A 12 -4.23 10.63 -8.52
N GLY A 13 -5.50 10.89 -8.80
CA GLY A 13 -5.98 12.27 -8.91
C GLY A 13 -7.46 12.34 -9.29
N VAL A 14 -8.01 13.57 -9.21
CA VAL A 14 -9.41 13.86 -9.52
C VAL A 14 -9.53 15.06 -10.46
N ASN A 15 -10.59 15.11 -11.21
CA ASN A 15 -10.93 16.31 -11.99
C ASN A 15 -11.37 17.41 -11.02
N TYR A 16 -10.84 18.62 -11.20
CA TYR A 16 -11.07 19.74 -10.28
C TYR A 16 -11.92 20.85 -10.91
N SER A 17 -11.69 21.16 -12.16
CA SER A 17 -12.46 22.13 -12.94
C SER A 17 -12.51 21.69 -14.41
N ASP A 18 -13.14 22.47 -15.27
CA ASP A 18 -13.25 22.17 -16.71
C ASP A 18 -11.90 21.91 -17.38
N SER A 19 -10.84 22.55 -16.91
CA SER A 19 -9.51 22.39 -17.52
C SER A 19 -8.43 21.88 -16.56
N SER A 20 -8.70 21.78 -15.25
CA SER A 20 -7.69 21.45 -14.24
C SER A 20 -7.94 20.08 -13.60
N ARG A 21 -6.87 19.44 -13.14
CA ARG A 21 -6.88 18.21 -12.36
C ARG A 21 -6.08 18.42 -11.08
N ILE A 22 -6.49 17.81 -9.97
CA ILE A 22 -5.65 17.64 -8.78
C ILE A 22 -5.08 16.25 -8.83
N ILE A 23 -3.76 16.13 -8.62
CA ILE A 23 -3.08 14.85 -8.48
C ILE A 23 -2.47 14.74 -7.08
N TRP A 24 -2.43 13.54 -6.57
CA TRP A 24 -1.69 13.19 -5.36
C TRP A 24 -0.39 12.52 -5.77
N VAL A 25 0.70 12.98 -5.18
CA VAL A 25 2.03 12.41 -5.41
C VAL A 25 2.68 12.08 -4.09
N LEU A 26 3.46 11.00 -4.05
CA LEU A 26 4.37 10.68 -2.96
C LEU A 26 5.75 11.22 -3.32
N THR A 27 6.32 11.98 -2.40
CA THR A 27 7.66 12.55 -2.53
C THR A 27 8.53 12.12 -1.35
N PRO A 28 9.86 11.98 -1.52
CA PRO A 28 10.73 11.53 -0.43
C PRO A 28 10.85 12.56 0.70
N GLU A 29 10.92 13.86 0.37
CA GLU A 29 11.20 14.91 1.35
C GLU A 29 9.94 15.44 2.06
N PHE A 30 8.80 15.50 1.36
CA PHE A 30 7.57 16.12 1.87
C PHE A 30 6.37 15.16 1.92
N GLY A 31 6.59 13.86 1.77
CA GLY A 31 5.54 12.86 1.83
C GLY A 31 4.47 13.04 0.75
N ARG A 32 3.21 12.89 1.12
CA ARG A 32 2.09 13.06 0.20
C ARG A 32 1.85 14.55 -0.08
N GLN A 33 1.81 14.92 -1.36
CA GLN A 33 1.53 16.27 -1.80
C GLN A 33 0.34 16.30 -2.76
N SER A 34 -0.50 17.33 -2.62
CA SER A 34 -1.65 17.58 -3.50
C SER A 34 -1.30 18.71 -4.48
N LEU A 35 -1.18 18.36 -5.78
CA LEU A 35 -0.75 19.29 -6.82
C LEU A 35 -1.91 19.61 -7.76
N ILE A 36 -2.24 20.89 -7.92
CA ILE A 36 -3.14 21.35 -8.99
C ILE A 36 -2.40 21.46 -10.31
N VAL A 37 -2.92 20.82 -11.35
CA VAL A 37 -2.37 20.82 -12.72
C VAL A 37 -3.32 21.58 -13.62
N LYS A 38 -3.00 22.85 -13.88
CA LYS A 38 -3.81 23.72 -14.73
C LYS A 38 -3.68 23.32 -16.20
N GLY A 39 -4.80 23.21 -16.89
CA GLY A 39 -4.83 22.82 -18.31
C GLY A 39 -4.65 21.33 -18.58
N ALA A 40 -4.64 20.49 -17.55
CA ALA A 40 -4.47 19.03 -17.69
C ALA A 40 -5.57 18.36 -18.54
N ARG A 41 -6.79 18.91 -18.52
CA ARG A 41 -7.96 18.38 -19.24
C ARG A 41 -8.21 19.04 -20.60
N ARG A 42 -7.36 19.98 -21.02
CA ARG A 42 -7.51 20.62 -22.34
C ARG A 42 -7.20 19.62 -23.46
N PRO A 43 -7.89 19.69 -24.61
CA PRO A 43 -7.48 18.98 -25.80
C PRO A 43 -5.99 19.27 -26.12
N ARG A 44 -5.21 18.25 -26.44
CA ARG A 44 -3.75 18.36 -26.67
C ARG A 44 -2.95 18.90 -25.47
N SER A 45 -3.37 18.56 -24.25
CA SER A 45 -2.63 18.90 -23.04
C SER A 45 -1.23 18.28 -23.06
N LYS A 46 -0.21 19.08 -22.70
CA LYS A 46 1.18 18.59 -22.55
C LYS A 46 1.34 17.57 -21.40
N TYR A 47 0.31 17.39 -20.59
CA TYR A 47 0.32 16.48 -19.43
C TYR A 47 -0.27 15.09 -19.76
N GLN A 48 -0.66 14.86 -21.01
CA GLN A 48 -1.26 13.60 -21.43
C GLN A 48 -0.28 12.43 -21.16
N GLY A 49 -0.75 11.40 -20.48
CA GLY A 49 0.05 10.22 -20.10
C GLY A 49 1.01 10.44 -18.93
N LEU A 50 1.33 11.69 -18.54
CA LEU A 50 2.27 11.96 -17.45
C LEU A 50 1.66 11.82 -16.06
N LEU A 51 0.34 12.12 -15.93
CA LEU A 51 -0.38 12.19 -14.66
C LEU A 51 -1.05 10.85 -14.28
N GLU A 52 -0.64 9.77 -14.91
CA GLU A 52 -1.22 8.44 -14.66
C GLU A 52 -0.69 7.86 -13.36
N THR A 53 -1.58 7.19 -12.61
CA THR A 53 -1.23 6.50 -11.37
C THR A 53 -0.08 5.52 -11.61
N PHE A 54 0.80 5.35 -10.64
CA PHE A 54 2.04 4.59 -10.64
C PHE A 54 3.23 5.29 -11.30
N ASN A 55 3.06 6.22 -12.23
CA ASN A 55 4.20 6.86 -12.89
C ASN A 55 5.22 7.41 -11.89
N LEU A 56 6.48 7.06 -12.09
CA LEU A 56 7.61 7.74 -11.46
C LEU A 56 7.95 8.97 -12.33
N VAL A 57 7.89 10.14 -11.74
CA VAL A 57 8.05 11.43 -12.41
C VAL A 57 9.01 12.32 -11.63
N ARG A 58 9.62 13.27 -12.30
CA ARG A 58 10.25 14.43 -11.67
C ARG A 58 9.29 15.61 -11.77
N VAL A 59 8.99 16.25 -10.63
CA VAL A 59 8.05 17.37 -10.55
C VAL A 59 8.73 18.64 -10.07
N ILE A 60 8.35 19.79 -10.67
CA ILE A 60 8.66 21.12 -10.17
C ILE A 60 7.34 21.79 -9.79
N TYR A 61 7.20 22.16 -8.53
CA TYR A 61 5.97 22.78 -8.03
C TYR A 61 6.26 23.89 -7.02
N ARG A 62 5.27 24.70 -6.73
CA ARG A 62 5.33 25.78 -5.74
C ARG A 62 4.03 25.88 -4.96
N LYS A 63 4.09 26.38 -3.72
CA LYS A 63 2.91 26.66 -2.92
C LYS A 63 2.03 27.71 -3.62
N SER A 64 0.72 27.51 -3.58
CA SER A 64 -0.24 28.49 -4.12
C SER A 64 -0.18 29.79 -3.29
N ARG A 65 -0.49 30.91 -3.91
CA ARG A 65 -0.58 32.20 -3.18
C ARG A 65 -1.86 32.32 -2.34
N THR A 66 -2.91 31.57 -2.70
CA THR A 66 -4.26 31.75 -2.17
C THR A 66 -4.87 30.51 -1.55
N GLY A 67 -4.08 29.44 -1.31
CA GLY A 67 -4.62 28.18 -0.77
C GLY A 67 -3.55 27.21 -0.28
N SER A 68 -4.00 26.09 0.29
CA SER A 68 -3.17 25.00 0.80
C SER A 68 -2.57 24.12 -0.30
N LEU A 69 -3.10 24.19 -1.54
CA LEU A 69 -2.64 23.36 -2.65
C LEU A 69 -1.35 23.90 -3.27
N TYR A 70 -0.52 22.98 -3.74
CA TYR A 70 0.65 23.29 -4.54
C TYR A 70 0.28 23.36 -6.03
N VAL A 71 0.97 24.20 -6.80
CA VAL A 71 0.75 24.36 -8.25
C VAL A 71 1.90 23.69 -8.99
N LEU A 72 1.60 22.65 -9.77
CA LEU A 72 2.56 22.02 -10.67
C LEU A 72 3.01 23.02 -11.76
N ARG A 73 4.32 23.09 -11.97
CA ARG A 73 4.97 23.91 -13.00
C ARG A 73 5.46 23.06 -14.16
N GLU A 74 6.25 22.06 -13.82
CA GLU A 74 6.87 21.14 -14.76
C GLU A 74 6.75 19.71 -14.25
N ILE A 75 6.71 18.77 -15.17
CA ILE A 75 6.67 17.34 -14.90
C ILE A 75 7.37 16.61 -16.03
N ASP A 76 8.29 15.73 -15.67
CA ASP A 76 9.03 14.86 -16.58
C ASP A 76 8.84 13.39 -16.18
N LEU A 77 8.48 12.56 -17.16
CA LEU A 77 8.31 11.13 -16.95
C LEU A 77 9.68 10.45 -16.81
N GLN A 78 9.89 9.79 -15.67
CA GLN A 78 11.10 8.99 -15.42
C GLN A 78 10.87 7.52 -15.77
N ARG A 79 9.75 6.97 -15.31
CA ARG A 79 9.36 5.58 -15.58
C ARG A 79 7.84 5.40 -15.56
N PRO A 80 7.24 4.86 -16.62
CA PRO A 80 5.78 4.71 -16.73
C PRO A 80 5.22 3.42 -16.10
N PHE A 81 6.05 2.45 -15.72
CA PHE A 81 5.64 1.12 -15.21
C PHE A 81 4.55 0.47 -16.09
N THR A 82 4.83 0.33 -17.38
CA THR A 82 3.88 -0.16 -18.39
C THR A 82 3.47 -1.60 -18.18
N GLY A 83 4.37 -2.45 -17.64
CA GLY A 83 4.09 -3.85 -17.32
C GLY A 83 2.97 -4.00 -16.27
N ILE A 84 2.89 -3.08 -15.31
CA ILE A 84 1.79 -3.06 -14.34
C ILE A 84 0.43 -2.87 -15.04
N ARG A 85 0.38 -2.03 -16.07
CA ARG A 85 -0.87 -1.78 -16.82
C ARG A 85 -1.22 -2.90 -17.81
N ALA A 86 -0.26 -3.73 -18.17
CA ALA A 86 -0.45 -4.86 -19.06
C ALA A 86 -0.98 -6.12 -18.37
N SER A 87 -0.88 -6.21 -17.02
CA SER A 87 -1.38 -7.34 -16.22
C SER A 87 -2.42 -6.86 -15.20
N LEU A 88 -3.57 -7.55 -15.18
CA LEU A 88 -4.64 -7.28 -14.22
C LEU A 88 -4.16 -7.53 -12.78
N GLU A 89 -3.41 -8.58 -12.56
CA GLU A 89 -2.87 -8.99 -11.28
C GLU A 89 -1.85 -7.97 -10.76
N ALA A 90 -0.93 -7.53 -11.63
CA ALA A 90 0.05 -6.49 -11.29
C ALA A 90 -0.62 -5.15 -11.00
N PHE A 91 -1.62 -4.78 -11.81
CA PHE A 91 -2.40 -3.56 -11.60
C PHE A 91 -3.14 -3.60 -10.26
N TRP A 92 -3.74 -4.75 -9.92
CA TRP A 92 -4.44 -4.95 -8.65
C TRP A 92 -3.49 -4.83 -7.46
N ALA A 93 -2.37 -5.55 -7.49
CA ALA A 93 -1.36 -5.49 -6.43
C ALA A 93 -0.80 -4.08 -6.24
N ALA A 94 -0.49 -3.37 -7.33
CA ALA A 94 0.00 -2.00 -7.29
C ALA A 94 -1.05 -1.02 -6.76
N SER A 95 -2.32 -1.22 -7.09
CA SER A 95 -3.41 -0.39 -6.57
C SER A 95 -3.55 -0.54 -5.07
N ILE A 96 -3.47 -1.76 -4.53
CA ILE A 96 -3.48 -2.01 -3.08
C ILE A 96 -2.28 -1.32 -2.42
N ALA A 97 -1.07 -1.48 -2.96
CA ALA A 97 0.13 -0.86 -2.40
C ALA A 97 0.02 0.67 -2.34
N VAL A 98 -0.48 1.29 -3.41
CA VAL A 98 -0.71 2.75 -3.47
C VAL A 98 -1.75 3.20 -2.46
N GLU A 99 -2.88 2.50 -2.32
CA GLU A 99 -3.91 2.87 -1.33
C GLU A 99 -3.38 2.74 0.10
N LEU A 100 -2.63 1.69 0.43
CA LEU A 100 -1.99 1.55 1.73
C LEU A 100 -1.02 2.69 2.04
N VAL A 101 -0.21 3.10 1.05
CA VAL A 101 0.71 4.24 1.23
C VAL A 101 -0.07 5.54 1.43
N LYS A 102 -1.16 5.76 0.70
CA LYS A 102 -2.03 6.95 0.87
C LYS A 102 -2.59 7.08 2.29
N GLU A 103 -2.90 5.94 2.92
CA GLU A 103 -3.43 5.93 4.30
C GLU A 103 -2.37 6.27 5.34
N VAL A 104 -1.16 5.73 5.19
CA VAL A 104 -0.12 5.90 6.21
C VAL A 104 0.71 7.15 6.01
N CYS A 105 0.80 7.66 4.78
CA CYS A 105 1.64 8.81 4.46
C CYS A 105 0.95 10.13 4.78
N LYS A 106 1.53 10.90 5.67
CA LYS A 106 1.06 12.24 6.03
C LYS A 106 1.58 13.29 5.03
N GLU A 107 0.86 14.39 4.94
CA GLU A 107 1.30 15.56 4.18
C GLU A 107 2.42 16.31 4.91
N GLU A 108 3.33 16.90 4.15
CA GLU A 108 4.45 17.73 4.66
C GLU A 108 5.38 17.02 5.67
N GLN A 109 5.46 15.68 5.63
CA GLN A 109 6.35 14.89 6.47
C GLN A 109 7.33 14.09 5.60
N GLU A 110 8.62 14.10 5.95
CA GLU A 110 9.64 13.27 5.29
C GLU A 110 9.18 11.79 5.25
N SER A 111 9.23 11.20 4.05
CA SER A 111 8.71 9.85 3.79
C SER A 111 9.62 9.07 2.84
N LYS A 112 10.94 9.25 2.97
CA LYS A 112 11.95 8.64 2.11
C LYS A 112 11.82 7.12 2.07
N ASP A 113 11.68 6.49 3.23
CA ASP A 113 11.57 5.02 3.31
C ASP A 113 10.28 4.50 2.68
N LEU A 114 9.16 5.23 2.80
CA LEU A 114 7.89 4.88 2.14
C LEU A 114 7.99 5.07 0.62
N PHE A 115 8.66 6.14 0.17
CA PHE A 115 8.90 6.40 -1.24
C PHE A 115 9.73 5.29 -1.87
N GLU A 116 10.86 4.91 -1.27
CA GLU A 116 11.70 3.84 -1.77
C GLU A 116 10.97 2.49 -1.73
N LEU A 117 10.25 2.17 -0.65
CA LEU A 117 9.45 0.94 -0.56
C LEU A 117 8.43 0.84 -1.71
N LEU A 118 7.67 1.91 -1.98
CA LEU A 118 6.69 1.89 -3.07
C LEU A 118 7.37 1.80 -4.43
N LYS A 119 8.46 2.52 -4.65
CA LYS A 119 9.24 2.49 -5.89
C LYS A 119 9.83 1.11 -6.18
N GLU A 120 10.42 0.45 -5.17
CA GLU A 120 10.93 -0.92 -5.28
C GLU A 120 9.80 -1.91 -5.58
N PHE A 121 8.67 -1.80 -4.87
CA PHE A 121 7.50 -2.63 -5.13
C PHE A 121 7.02 -2.48 -6.59
N LEU A 122 6.80 -1.24 -7.06
CA LEU A 122 6.35 -0.98 -8.44
C LEU A 122 7.38 -1.49 -9.46
N THR A 123 8.67 -1.35 -9.16
CA THR A 123 9.76 -1.85 -10.02
C THR A 123 9.70 -3.37 -10.17
N LEU A 124 9.50 -4.09 -9.06
CA LEU A 124 9.38 -5.54 -9.08
C LEU A 124 8.04 -6.00 -9.68
N ALA A 125 6.95 -5.31 -9.45
CA ALA A 125 5.66 -5.63 -10.02
C ALA A 125 5.54 -5.34 -11.53
N ASP A 126 6.38 -4.44 -12.07
CA ASP A 126 6.35 -4.01 -13.48
C ASP A 126 6.87 -5.06 -14.46
N SER A 127 7.61 -6.08 -14.02
CA SER A 127 8.10 -7.08 -14.95
C SER A 127 7.00 -8.06 -15.35
N SER A 128 6.81 -8.20 -16.68
CA SER A 128 5.67 -8.85 -17.33
C SER A 128 5.60 -10.37 -17.22
N GLU A 129 6.61 -11.04 -16.68
CA GLU A 129 6.72 -12.50 -16.68
C GLU A 129 6.31 -13.17 -15.35
N LYS A 130 5.62 -12.45 -14.46
CA LYS A 130 5.37 -12.93 -13.10
C LYS A 130 3.98 -13.53 -12.97
N GLY A 131 3.95 -14.78 -12.53
CA GLY A 131 2.72 -15.44 -12.15
C GLY A 131 2.06 -14.76 -10.93
N GLU A 132 0.78 -14.97 -10.79
CA GLU A 132 -0.07 -14.47 -9.69
C GLU A 132 0.58 -14.68 -8.30
N GLU A 133 1.14 -15.87 -8.06
CA GLU A 133 1.72 -16.25 -6.77
C GLU A 133 2.88 -15.34 -6.35
N ILE A 134 3.74 -14.94 -7.28
CA ILE A 134 4.85 -14.03 -7.02
C ILE A 134 4.35 -12.64 -6.65
N LEU A 135 3.34 -12.13 -7.34
CA LEU A 135 2.73 -10.84 -7.04
C LEU A 135 2.05 -10.84 -5.67
N ARG A 136 1.37 -11.93 -5.31
CA ARG A 136 0.78 -12.13 -3.97
C ARG A 136 1.85 -12.12 -2.88
N MET A 137 2.95 -12.87 -3.08
CA MET A 137 4.08 -12.87 -2.14
C MET A 137 4.72 -11.48 -2.01
N LEU A 138 4.90 -10.78 -3.13
CA LEU A 138 5.43 -9.43 -3.16
C LEU A 138 4.55 -8.47 -2.36
N LEU A 139 3.22 -8.56 -2.51
CA LEU A 139 2.26 -7.74 -1.76
C LEU A 139 2.26 -8.07 -0.26
N VAL A 140 2.36 -9.35 0.11
CA VAL A 140 2.52 -9.77 1.52
C VAL A 140 3.78 -9.17 2.13
N THR A 141 4.89 -9.25 1.40
CA THR A 141 6.18 -8.68 1.83
C THR A 141 6.10 -7.17 1.99
N PHE A 142 5.43 -6.50 1.04
CA PHE A 142 5.18 -5.06 1.09
C PHE A 142 4.37 -4.67 2.35
N ARG A 143 3.28 -5.38 2.64
CA ARG A 143 2.43 -5.12 3.81
C ARG A 143 3.22 -5.21 5.13
N TRP A 144 4.03 -6.25 5.31
CA TRP A 144 4.85 -6.40 6.51
C TRP A 144 5.96 -5.35 6.62
N ARG A 145 6.59 -4.99 5.49
CA ARG A 145 7.58 -3.91 5.47
C ARG A 145 6.95 -2.58 5.80
N LEU A 146 5.79 -2.27 5.21
CA LEU A 146 5.00 -1.08 5.49
C LEU A 146 4.64 -0.99 6.99
N ALA A 147 4.09 -2.07 7.56
CA ALA A 147 3.79 -2.14 8.99
C ALA A 147 5.00 -1.76 9.84
N SER A 148 6.18 -2.29 9.49
CA SER A 148 7.41 -1.98 10.22
C SER A 148 7.86 -0.55 10.09
N LEU A 149 7.75 0.07 8.91
CA LEU A 149 8.12 1.46 8.69
C LEU A 149 7.25 2.45 9.46
N VAL A 150 5.98 2.08 9.69
CA VAL A 150 5.06 2.92 10.47
C VAL A 150 5.03 2.58 11.96
N GLY A 151 6.00 1.78 12.45
CA GLY A 151 6.14 1.44 13.88
C GLY A 151 5.26 0.29 14.36
N LEU A 152 4.63 -0.45 13.45
CA LEU A 152 3.76 -1.58 13.75
C LEU A 152 4.45 -2.94 13.49
N SER A 153 5.74 -3.06 13.81
CA SER A 153 6.46 -4.33 13.70
C SER A 153 5.90 -5.36 14.67
N PRO A 154 5.53 -6.58 14.20
CA PRO A 154 5.09 -7.63 15.10
C PRO A 154 6.25 -8.17 15.97
N ARG A 155 5.95 -8.58 17.19
CA ARG A 155 6.91 -9.25 18.09
C ARG A 155 7.06 -10.72 17.71
N LEU A 156 8.16 -11.06 17.03
CA LEU A 156 8.42 -12.38 16.46
C LEU A 156 9.54 -13.16 17.16
N VAL A 157 10.18 -12.55 18.16
CA VAL A 157 11.34 -13.14 18.87
C VAL A 157 10.99 -13.47 20.32
N GLU A 158 10.05 -12.72 20.90
CA GLU A 158 9.60 -12.85 22.27
C GLU A 158 8.08 -13.10 22.33
N CYS A 159 7.67 -13.85 23.33
CA CYS A 159 6.27 -14.16 23.57
C CYS A 159 5.49 -12.90 23.96
N VAL A 160 4.36 -12.63 23.30
CA VAL A 160 3.50 -11.50 23.62
C VAL A 160 2.78 -11.64 24.96
N GLY A 161 2.66 -12.89 25.49
CA GLY A 161 2.00 -13.16 26.77
C GLY A 161 2.92 -13.01 27.98
N CYS A 162 4.14 -13.60 27.94
CA CYS A 162 5.03 -13.66 29.10
C CYS A 162 6.42 -13.02 28.89
N GLY A 163 6.74 -12.52 27.69
CA GLY A 163 8.04 -11.92 27.39
C GLY A 163 9.19 -12.92 27.19
N ALA A 164 8.99 -14.23 27.37
CA ALA A 164 10.04 -15.22 27.19
C ALA A 164 10.50 -15.29 25.73
N LYS A 165 11.79 -15.54 25.52
CA LYS A 165 12.33 -15.82 24.17
C LYS A 165 11.67 -17.06 23.59
N LEU A 166 11.30 -16.98 22.32
CA LEU A 166 10.67 -18.07 21.59
C LEU A 166 11.71 -19.11 21.18
N SER A 167 11.41 -20.39 21.44
CA SER A 167 12.18 -21.52 20.94
C SER A 167 11.77 -21.88 19.52
N LYS A 168 12.66 -22.58 18.80
CA LYS A 168 12.35 -23.10 17.47
C LYS A 168 11.25 -24.15 17.56
N ALA A 169 10.22 -23.97 16.75
CA ALA A 169 9.07 -24.86 16.64
C ALA A 169 8.68 -25.06 15.17
N GLU A 170 7.91 -26.10 14.88
CA GLU A 170 7.37 -26.34 13.53
C GLU A 170 6.26 -25.37 13.19
N LYS A 171 5.44 -25.03 14.19
CA LYS A 171 4.33 -24.09 14.08
C LYS A 171 4.37 -23.09 15.23
N TYR A 172 3.85 -21.90 14.96
CA TYR A 172 3.78 -20.80 15.91
C TYR A 172 2.36 -20.23 15.92
N ARG A 173 1.88 -19.84 17.09
CA ARG A 173 0.60 -19.16 17.23
C ARG A 173 0.82 -17.65 17.18
N PHE A 174 0.30 -17.04 16.12
CA PHE A 174 0.32 -15.58 15.92
C PHE A 174 -0.97 -14.97 16.47
N MET A 175 -0.81 -14.04 17.39
CA MET A 175 -1.89 -13.27 18.01
C MET A 175 -2.05 -11.95 17.26
N LEU A 176 -3.20 -11.75 16.61
CA LEU A 176 -3.40 -10.62 15.72
C LEU A 176 -3.45 -9.29 16.47
N VAL A 177 -4.23 -9.26 17.55
CA VAL A 177 -4.47 -8.05 18.36
C VAL A 177 -3.23 -7.64 19.14
N GLU A 178 -2.56 -8.61 19.77
CA GLU A 178 -1.33 -8.41 20.54
C GLU A 178 -0.11 -8.15 19.66
N GLY A 179 -0.23 -8.45 18.38
CA GLY A 179 0.80 -8.17 17.38
C GLY A 179 2.05 -9.02 17.53
N GLY A 180 1.92 -10.36 17.70
CA GLY A 180 3.09 -11.23 17.78
C GLY A 180 2.79 -12.67 18.15
N LEU A 181 3.83 -13.40 18.57
CA LEU A 181 3.78 -14.85 18.79
C LEU A 181 3.61 -15.22 20.26
N LEU A 182 2.96 -16.37 20.51
CA LEU A 182 2.94 -17.02 21.82
C LEU A 182 4.02 -18.13 21.91
N CYS A 183 4.59 -18.32 23.12
CA CYS A 183 5.36 -19.51 23.44
C CYS A 183 4.43 -20.70 23.76
N SER A 184 4.97 -21.93 23.72
CA SER A 184 4.21 -23.14 23.98
C SER A 184 3.52 -23.16 25.36
N GLY A 185 4.15 -22.58 26.39
CA GLY A 185 3.54 -22.46 27.72
C GLY A 185 2.30 -21.56 27.73
N CYS A 186 2.36 -20.38 27.06
CA CYS A 186 1.20 -19.51 26.96
C CYS A 186 0.15 -20.03 25.97
N GLU A 187 0.55 -20.77 24.95
CA GLU A 187 -0.37 -21.39 23.99
C GLU A 187 -1.24 -22.49 24.63
N ALA A 188 -0.72 -23.18 25.65
CA ALA A 188 -1.46 -24.19 26.38
C ALA A 188 -2.62 -23.64 27.22
N SER A 189 -2.61 -22.34 27.50
CA SER A 189 -3.70 -21.66 28.20
C SER A 189 -4.91 -21.44 27.29
N PRO A 190 -6.15 -21.59 27.78
CA PRO A 190 -7.34 -21.33 26.98
C PRO A 190 -7.35 -19.90 26.50
N LEU A 191 -7.55 -19.71 25.19
CA LEU A 191 -7.74 -18.38 24.62
C LEU A 191 -9.12 -17.85 25.01
N ARG A 192 -9.21 -16.54 25.23
CA ARG A 192 -10.49 -15.89 25.49
C ARG A 192 -11.40 -16.01 24.26
N PRO A 193 -12.72 -16.17 24.41
CA PRO A 193 -13.64 -16.15 23.29
C PRO A 193 -13.44 -14.89 22.45
N GLY A 194 -13.44 -15.04 21.10
CA GLY A 194 -13.23 -13.93 20.18
C GLY A 194 -11.75 -13.56 19.90
N THR A 195 -10.79 -14.25 20.50
CA THR A 195 -9.37 -14.04 20.22
C THR A 195 -9.03 -14.42 18.78
N LEU A 196 -8.44 -13.50 18.01
CA LEU A 196 -7.98 -13.74 16.65
C LEU A 196 -6.55 -14.29 16.69
N ALA A 197 -6.41 -15.60 16.54
CA ALA A 197 -5.14 -16.30 16.54
C ALA A 197 -5.01 -17.17 15.29
N PHE A 198 -3.78 -17.20 14.72
CA PHE A 198 -3.47 -17.94 13.49
C PHE A 198 -2.27 -18.83 13.70
N SER A 199 -2.24 -19.98 13.00
CA SER A 199 -1.09 -20.86 13.00
C SER A 199 -0.16 -20.49 11.84
N LEU A 200 1.12 -20.22 12.15
CA LEU A 200 2.18 -19.98 11.17
C LEU A 200 3.20 -21.11 11.18
N SER A 201 3.55 -21.62 10.00
CA SER A 201 4.70 -22.52 9.86
C SER A 201 6.01 -21.73 10.06
N TYR A 202 7.10 -22.45 10.31
CA TYR A 202 8.43 -21.82 10.38
C TYR A 202 8.81 -21.09 9.09
N ARG A 203 8.41 -21.62 7.91
CA ARG A 203 8.66 -20.97 6.60
C ARG A 203 7.92 -19.65 6.50
N ALA A 204 6.63 -19.65 6.83
CA ALA A 204 5.79 -18.46 6.84
C ALA A 204 6.32 -17.40 7.82
N LEU A 205 6.70 -17.82 9.04
CA LEU A 205 7.32 -16.93 10.02
C LEU A 205 8.63 -16.31 9.50
N LYS A 206 9.47 -17.09 8.82
CA LYS A 206 10.72 -16.61 8.24
C LYS A 206 10.47 -15.56 7.16
N LEU A 207 9.42 -15.72 6.33
CA LEU A 207 9.00 -14.71 5.37
C LEU A 207 8.61 -13.41 6.09
N VAL A 208 7.69 -13.48 7.06
CA VAL A 208 7.25 -12.32 7.85
C VAL A 208 8.43 -11.61 8.50
N TYR A 209 9.31 -12.34 9.18
CA TYR A 209 10.48 -11.79 9.87
C TYR A 209 11.44 -11.05 8.93
N ARG A 210 11.71 -11.62 7.74
CA ARG A 210 12.55 -10.98 6.73
C ARG A 210 11.88 -9.74 6.16
N SER A 211 10.59 -9.83 5.83
CA SER A 211 9.81 -8.74 5.27
C SER A 211 9.75 -7.52 6.19
N CYS A 212 9.64 -7.72 7.50
CA CYS A 212 9.69 -6.63 8.47
C CYS A 212 11.03 -5.87 8.46
N ARG A 213 12.13 -6.51 8.09
CA ARG A 213 13.47 -5.93 8.15
C ARG A 213 13.91 -5.27 6.86
N ARG A 214 13.59 -5.88 5.72
CA ARG A 214 13.94 -5.35 4.41
C ARG A 214 12.93 -5.80 3.34
N PHE A 215 12.78 -4.99 2.32
CA PHE A 215 12.08 -5.37 1.09
C PHE A 215 13.07 -6.05 0.14
N PRO A 216 12.66 -7.05 -0.66
CA PRO A 216 13.54 -7.70 -1.63
C PRO A 216 13.96 -6.74 -2.74
N THR A 217 15.20 -6.86 -3.19
CA THR A 217 15.71 -6.09 -4.32
C THR A 217 15.50 -6.80 -5.66
N SER A 218 15.24 -8.12 -5.59
CA SER A 218 14.91 -8.94 -6.75
C SER A 218 13.91 -10.04 -6.37
N ILE A 219 13.28 -10.64 -7.37
CA ILE A 219 12.26 -11.69 -7.16
C ILE A 219 12.87 -13.00 -6.70
N GLU A 220 14.08 -13.29 -7.13
CA GLU A 220 14.83 -14.49 -6.75
C GLU A 220 15.05 -14.57 -5.23
N GLU A 221 14.98 -13.43 -4.53
CA GLU A 221 15.03 -13.38 -3.07
C GLU A 221 13.75 -13.88 -2.40
N LEU A 222 12.63 -13.92 -3.12
CA LEU A 222 11.37 -14.45 -2.61
C LEU A 222 11.45 -15.99 -2.57
N THR A 223 11.30 -16.55 -1.38
CA THR A 223 11.24 -18.00 -1.21
C THR A 223 9.79 -18.45 -1.37
N PRO A 224 9.43 -19.24 -2.38
CA PRO A 224 8.06 -19.69 -2.57
C PRO A 224 7.50 -20.41 -1.34
N LEU A 225 6.25 -20.12 -1.01
CA LEU A 225 5.47 -20.80 0.00
C LEU A 225 4.46 -21.73 -0.67
N PRO A 226 4.09 -22.86 -0.04
CA PRO A 226 2.91 -23.59 -0.46
C PRO A 226 1.68 -22.68 -0.47
N THR A 227 0.78 -22.86 -1.44
CA THR A 227 -0.39 -21.99 -1.65
C THR A 227 -1.21 -21.75 -0.36
N ALA A 228 -1.48 -22.81 0.41
CA ALA A 228 -2.22 -22.68 1.67
C ALA A 228 -1.47 -21.85 2.74
N GLU A 229 -0.13 -21.93 2.76
CA GLU A 229 0.68 -21.10 3.67
C GLU A 229 0.68 -19.63 3.21
N LEU A 230 0.78 -19.39 1.90
CA LEU A 230 0.70 -18.05 1.30
C LEU A 230 -0.65 -17.39 1.61
N GLU A 231 -1.76 -18.09 1.40
CA GLU A 231 -3.11 -17.63 1.73
C GLU A 231 -3.23 -17.26 3.21
N THR A 232 -2.66 -18.07 4.09
CA THR A 232 -2.65 -17.81 5.53
C THR A 232 -1.89 -16.53 5.86
N VAL A 233 -0.68 -16.36 5.34
CA VAL A 233 0.15 -15.15 5.61
C VAL A 233 -0.47 -13.91 4.97
N GLU A 234 -1.05 -14.05 3.79
CA GLU A 234 -1.77 -12.98 3.12
C GLU A 234 -2.95 -12.48 3.98
N HIS A 235 -3.78 -13.42 4.44
CA HIS A 235 -4.91 -13.11 5.32
C HIS A 235 -4.47 -12.44 6.63
N ILE A 236 -3.42 -12.96 7.27
CA ILE A 236 -2.87 -12.36 8.50
C ILE A 236 -2.36 -10.94 8.22
N SER A 237 -1.54 -10.75 7.17
CA SER A 237 -0.94 -9.45 6.87
C SER A 237 -1.99 -8.37 6.61
N GLN A 238 -3.06 -8.75 5.93
CA GLN A 238 -4.19 -7.88 5.63
C GLN A 238 -4.94 -7.51 6.91
N ARG A 239 -5.40 -8.52 7.68
CA ARG A 239 -6.11 -8.33 8.96
C ARG A 239 -5.28 -7.54 9.98
N TYR A 240 -3.96 -7.76 9.96
CA TYR A 240 -3.03 -7.06 10.84
C TYR A 240 -3.01 -5.56 10.55
N LEU A 241 -2.87 -5.17 9.29
CA LEU A 241 -2.90 -3.76 8.89
C LEU A 241 -4.27 -3.12 9.17
N ASP A 242 -5.37 -3.82 8.87
CA ASP A 242 -6.71 -3.32 9.15
C ASP A 242 -6.92 -3.01 10.64
N HIS A 243 -6.46 -3.93 11.50
CA HIS A 243 -6.62 -3.78 12.95
C HIS A 243 -5.74 -2.65 13.52
N HIS A 244 -4.46 -2.63 13.14
CA HIS A 244 -3.48 -1.74 13.76
C HIS A 244 -3.41 -0.34 13.13
N LEU A 245 -3.78 -0.19 11.85
CA LEU A 245 -3.88 1.12 11.19
C LEU A 245 -5.25 1.77 11.34
N ALA A 246 -6.24 1.06 11.91
CA ALA A 246 -7.64 1.49 11.95
C ALA A 246 -8.10 2.01 10.58
N LEU A 247 -7.79 1.23 9.52
CA LEU A 247 -8.06 1.63 8.14
C LEU A 247 -9.52 2.01 7.97
N HIS A 248 -9.75 3.07 7.21
CA HIS A 248 -11.11 3.55 6.93
C HIS A 248 -11.94 2.41 6.31
N PRO A 249 -13.25 2.25 6.65
CA PRO A 249 -14.12 1.19 6.11
C PRO A 249 -14.18 1.10 4.58
N ARG A 250 -13.81 2.19 3.86
CA ARG A 250 -13.68 2.18 2.39
C ARG A 250 -12.51 1.34 1.88
N LEU A 251 -11.53 1.07 2.73
CA LEU A 251 -10.34 0.25 2.47
C LEU A 251 -10.42 -1.11 3.18
N SER A 252 -11.64 -1.49 3.63
CA SER A 252 -11.85 -2.76 4.33
C SER A 252 -11.28 -3.95 3.55
N THR A 253 -10.88 -4.96 4.28
CA THR A 253 -10.24 -6.20 3.83
C THR A 253 -10.84 -6.81 2.57
N GLU A 254 -12.17 -6.73 2.41
CA GLU A 254 -12.87 -7.29 1.24
C GLU A 254 -12.52 -6.58 -0.08
N LYS A 255 -12.18 -5.29 -0.03
CA LYS A 255 -11.82 -4.50 -1.23
C LYS A 255 -10.34 -4.57 -1.56
N LEU A 256 -9.50 -4.87 -0.58
CA LEU A 256 -8.05 -5.01 -0.72
C LEU A 256 -7.59 -6.47 -0.74
N SER A 257 -8.54 -7.44 -0.77
CA SER A 257 -8.22 -8.86 -0.92
C SER A 257 -7.88 -9.17 -2.38
N TRP A 258 -7.03 -10.17 -2.56
CA TRP A 258 -6.77 -10.71 -3.89
C TRP A 258 -8.07 -11.30 -4.46
N PRO A 259 -8.41 -11.06 -5.73
CA PRO A 259 -9.60 -11.63 -6.34
C PRO A 259 -9.46 -13.16 -6.40
N SER A 260 -10.07 -13.88 -5.46
CA SER A 260 -10.16 -15.32 -5.51
C SER A 260 -10.97 -15.72 -6.74
N GLY A 261 -10.41 -16.61 -7.57
CA GLY A 261 -10.94 -17.01 -8.85
C GLY A 261 -12.46 -17.21 -8.88
N ASN A 262 -13.13 -16.64 -9.87
CA ASN A 262 -14.56 -16.71 -10.20
C ASN A 262 -15.54 -15.75 -9.50
N LYS A 263 -15.13 -14.64 -8.93
CA LYS A 263 -16.08 -13.54 -8.72
C LYS A 263 -15.79 -12.43 -9.71
N ALA A 264 -16.62 -12.34 -10.75
CA ALA A 264 -16.62 -11.26 -11.72
C ALA A 264 -16.48 -9.90 -11.04
N LEU A 265 -15.50 -9.12 -11.49
CA LEU A 265 -15.27 -7.75 -11.10
C LEU A 265 -16.53 -6.90 -11.34
N CYS A 266 -17.36 -6.73 -10.31
CA CYS A 266 -18.29 -5.61 -10.27
C CYS A 266 -17.51 -4.35 -9.91
N VAL A 267 -16.92 -3.73 -10.92
CA VAL A 267 -16.50 -2.32 -10.84
C VAL A 267 -17.78 -1.50 -10.79
N HIS A 268 -18.29 -1.23 -9.59
CA HIS A 268 -19.32 -0.22 -9.43
C HIS A 268 -18.71 1.14 -9.79
N ARG A 269 -19.03 1.60 -11.01
CA ARG A 269 -19.04 3.02 -11.33
C ARG A 269 -20.05 3.71 -10.41
N ASN A 270 -19.58 4.26 -9.32
CA ASN A 270 -20.31 5.31 -8.61
C ASN A 270 -19.86 6.67 -9.15
N SER A 271 -20.34 6.97 -10.36
CA SER A 271 -20.60 8.34 -10.80
C SER A 271 -22.12 8.51 -10.70
N GLU A 272 -22.55 9.58 -10.10
CA GLU A 272 -23.94 10.03 -9.94
C GLU A 272 -24.64 9.59 -8.65
N ARG A 273 -24.38 10.36 -7.58
CA ARG A 273 -25.40 10.82 -6.61
C ARG A 273 -24.73 11.67 -5.51
N ASP A 274 -24.40 12.92 -5.81
CA ASP A 274 -24.28 14.01 -4.85
C ASP A 274 -24.68 15.33 -5.54
N SER A 275 -25.93 15.36 -6.02
CA SER A 275 -26.59 16.59 -6.42
C SER A 275 -28.07 16.50 -6.08
N GLU A 276 -28.39 16.53 -4.77
CA GLU A 276 -29.74 16.83 -4.27
C GLU A 276 -29.66 16.92 -2.74
N THR A 277 -29.33 18.08 -2.22
CA THR A 277 -29.84 18.60 -0.93
C THR A 277 -29.18 19.96 -0.63
N VAL A 278 -29.53 20.97 -1.42
CA VAL A 278 -29.50 22.37 -0.98
C VAL A 278 -30.66 23.09 -1.66
N GLU A 279 -31.86 22.84 -1.20
CA GLU A 279 -33.01 23.71 -1.31
C GLU A 279 -34.02 23.30 -0.24
N ASN A 280 -33.98 24.01 0.88
CA ASN A 280 -35.10 24.32 1.74
C ASN A 280 -34.62 24.73 3.13
N ALA A 281 -34.29 25.99 3.28
CA ALA A 281 -34.53 26.74 4.53
C ALA A 281 -34.55 28.24 4.18
N THR A 282 -35.75 28.72 3.85
CA THR A 282 -36.14 30.10 4.06
C THR A 282 -36.32 30.36 5.54
#